data_ef1aedecb17f62dda7161f946565a3c4
#
_entry.id   ef1aedecb17f62dda7161f946565a3c4
#
_cell.length_a   1.000
_cell.length_b   1.000
_cell.length_c   1.000
_cell.angle_alpha   90.00
_cell.angle_beta   90.00
_cell.angle_gamma   90.00
#
_symmetry.space_group_name_H-M   'P 1'
#
loop_
_entity.id
_entity.type
_entity.pdbx_description
1 polymer ?
#
loop_
_entity_poly.entity_id
_entity_poly.type
_entity_poly.pdbx_seq_one_letter_code
_entity_poly.pdbx_strand_id
1 'polypeptide(L)'
;MPITFNKTEIKAAGLKVSDVFEKSYPYRNFKIAPVSQQRLLKFAMPNVELDALVKSTYGAMEKYGIWDYRIGMTDDQVKRDTGYGGIGLTYNPDHNEFEGTDIHEQVQGNPRPAQGLKNPFTKLNPKENKVYSLPNSHYDTYALSYRTPASQFEYLGKFLDCCKRTMIRSAVRIIYADRPGQVGDEKLAGVRWHRDESMFENLRVNIPLVTDPIFVLEQEGYPPEHLEAGYAYSWDTDLLHCAYAKEHAPKHRIHLMLGFSCWWDFDEKSGVWTQNEFFGQKHPKDMLVDGDVIPGLQLT
;
A
#
# COMPACT_ATOMS: atom_id res chain seq x y z
N MET A 1 22.64 -14.66 -17.07
CA MET A 1 22.87 -13.89 -15.82
C MET A 1 21.60 -13.08 -15.58
N PRO A 2 21.11 -12.99 -14.35
CA PRO A 2 19.97 -12.14 -14.06
C PRO A 2 20.28 -10.67 -14.39
N ILE A 3 19.28 -9.95 -14.88
CA ILE A 3 19.42 -8.52 -15.17
C ILE A 3 19.42 -7.78 -13.83
N THR A 4 20.33 -6.84 -13.66
CA THR A 4 20.45 -6.01 -12.46
C THR A 4 20.37 -4.53 -12.84
N PHE A 5 19.77 -3.74 -11.98
CA PHE A 5 19.70 -2.29 -12.12
C PHE A 5 20.10 -1.60 -10.82
N ASN A 6 20.96 -0.62 -10.91
CA ASN A 6 21.29 0.23 -9.78
C ASN A 6 20.35 1.44 -9.73
N LYS A 7 19.68 1.64 -8.60
CA LYS A 7 18.76 2.76 -8.38
C LYS A 7 19.41 4.12 -8.65
N THR A 8 20.67 4.29 -8.24
CA THR A 8 21.41 5.54 -8.42
C THR A 8 21.69 5.82 -9.91
N GLU A 9 22.00 4.79 -10.69
CA GLU A 9 22.23 4.93 -12.14
C GLU A 9 20.93 5.24 -12.88
N ILE A 10 19.81 4.59 -12.52
CA ILE A 10 18.49 4.88 -13.07
C ILE A 10 18.12 6.34 -12.81
N LYS A 11 18.29 6.81 -11.57
CA LYS A 11 18.03 8.20 -11.19
C LYS A 11 18.94 9.19 -11.92
N ALA A 12 20.23 8.90 -12.04
CA ALA A 12 21.19 9.75 -12.76
C ALA A 12 20.84 9.86 -14.25
N ALA A 13 20.21 8.83 -14.82
CA ALA A 13 19.70 8.84 -16.20
C ALA A 13 18.34 9.58 -16.33
N GLY A 14 17.77 10.10 -15.25
CA GLY A 14 16.47 10.77 -15.26
C GLY A 14 15.28 9.84 -15.51
N LEU A 15 15.46 8.55 -15.26
CA LEU A 15 14.44 7.50 -15.45
C LEU A 15 13.81 7.10 -14.11
N LYS A 16 12.59 6.58 -14.17
CA LYS A 16 11.96 5.86 -13.06
C LYS A 16 12.35 4.39 -13.10
N VAL A 17 12.37 3.74 -11.94
CA VAL A 17 12.58 2.29 -11.87
C VAL A 17 11.45 1.56 -12.60
N SER A 18 10.20 1.98 -12.40
CA SER A 18 9.03 1.45 -13.10
C SER A 18 9.19 1.51 -14.63
N ASP A 19 9.63 2.65 -15.19
CA ASP A 19 9.82 2.80 -16.64
C ASP A 19 10.83 1.81 -17.22
N VAL A 20 11.87 1.48 -16.44
CA VAL A 20 12.89 0.50 -16.83
C VAL A 20 12.33 -0.91 -16.78
N PHE A 21 11.55 -1.23 -15.75
CA PHE A 21 10.97 -2.56 -15.56
C PHE A 21 9.85 -2.83 -16.55
N GLU A 22 8.94 -1.89 -16.79
CA GLU A 22 7.84 -2.03 -17.73
C GLU A 22 8.29 -2.36 -19.14
N LYS A 23 9.38 -1.76 -19.61
CA LYS A 23 9.96 -2.06 -20.93
C LYS A 23 10.42 -3.51 -21.07
N SER A 24 10.73 -4.15 -19.95
CA SER A 24 11.22 -5.52 -19.92
C SER A 24 10.11 -6.56 -19.60
N TYR A 25 8.89 -6.12 -19.24
CA TYR A 25 7.82 -7.05 -18.87
C TYR A 25 7.36 -7.93 -20.05
N PRO A 26 7.45 -9.26 -19.91
CA PRO A 26 6.97 -10.18 -20.93
C PRO A 26 5.46 -10.42 -20.80
N TYR A 27 4.65 -9.40 -20.98
CA TYR A 27 3.20 -9.35 -20.72
C TYR A 27 2.33 -10.45 -21.37
N ARG A 28 2.88 -11.41 -22.10
CA ARG A 28 2.02 -12.15 -23.04
C ARG A 28 2.05 -13.68 -22.96
N ASN A 29 2.82 -14.31 -22.09
CA ASN A 29 3.05 -15.75 -22.21
C ASN A 29 2.78 -16.60 -20.96
N PHE A 30 2.10 -16.08 -19.95
CA PHE A 30 1.82 -16.89 -18.76
C PHE A 30 0.61 -17.79 -18.98
N LYS A 31 0.69 -19.03 -18.57
CA LYS A 31 -0.48 -19.84 -18.26
C LYS A 31 -0.89 -19.48 -16.82
N ILE A 32 -1.92 -18.68 -16.69
CA ILE A 32 -2.48 -18.33 -15.38
C ILE A 32 -3.30 -19.52 -14.90
N ALA A 33 -3.09 -19.96 -13.65
CA ALA A 33 -3.87 -21.01 -13.04
C ALA A 33 -5.35 -20.56 -12.91
N PRO A 34 -6.33 -21.48 -13.08
CA PRO A 34 -7.76 -21.11 -13.01
C PRO A 34 -8.15 -20.38 -11.73
N VAL A 35 -7.54 -20.74 -10.60
CA VAL A 35 -7.81 -20.14 -9.30
C VAL A 35 -7.35 -18.68 -9.23
N SER A 36 -6.21 -18.37 -9.83
CA SER A 36 -5.67 -17.01 -9.86
C SER A 36 -6.38 -16.09 -10.85
N GLN A 37 -7.25 -16.63 -11.71
CA GLN A 37 -8.15 -15.83 -12.56
C GLN A 37 -9.35 -15.26 -11.79
N GLN A 38 -9.59 -15.73 -10.56
CA GLN A 38 -10.65 -15.18 -9.74
C GLN A 38 -10.42 -13.68 -9.50
N ARG A 39 -11.50 -12.91 -9.59
CA ARG A 39 -11.46 -11.45 -9.39
C ARG A 39 -10.89 -11.07 -8.02
N LEU A 40 -11.40 -11.68 -6.97
CA LEU A 40 -10.99 -11.51 -5.59
C LEU A 40 -10.50 -12.84 -5.04
N LEU A 41 -9.26 -12.88 -4.60
CA LEU A 41 -8.67 -14.00 -3.89
C LEU A 41 -8.80 -13.73 -2.39
N LYS A 42 -9.27 -14.73 -1.63
CA LYS A 42 -9.36 -14.73 -0.17
C LYS A 42 -8.49 -15.85 0.40
N PHE A 43 -7.67 -15.52 1.38
CA PHE A 43 -6.75 -16.46 2.01
C PHE A 43 -6.95 -16.47 3.52
N ALA A 44 -7.05 -17.64 4.13
CA ALA A 44 -6.88 -17.80 5.56
C ALA A 44 -5.40 -17.62 5.95
N MET A 45 -5.17 -17.16 7.16
CA MET A 45 -3.83 -16.91 7.73
C MET A 45 -3.61 -17.75 9.00
N PRO A 46 -3.57 -19.10 8.91
CA PRO A 46 -3.62 -19.99 10.08
C PRO A 46 -2.42 -19.84 11.03
N ASN A 47 -1.30 -19.36 10.53
CA ASN A 47 -0.06 -19.21 11.29
C ASN A 47 0.17 -17.78 11.79
N VAL A 48 -0.82 -16.89 11.65
CA VAL A 48 -0.73 -15.49 12.08
C VAL A 48 -1.54 -15.28 13.35
N GLU A 49 -0.88 -14.82 14.40
CA GLU A 49 -1.53 -14.41 15.65
C GLU A 49 -2.17 -13.04 15.43
N LEU A 50 -3.44 -13.02 15.02
CA LEU A 50 -4.15 -11.79 14.63
C LEU A 50 -4.13 -10.75 15.75
N ASP A 51 -4.40 -11.13 16.99
CA ASP A 51 -4.43 -10.21 18.12
C ASP A 51 -3.05 -9.58 18.38
N ALA A 52 -1.97 -10.36 18.22
CA ALA A 52 -0.60 -9.85 18.33
C ALA A 52 -0.28 -8.88 17.19
N LEU A 53 -0.73 -9.19 15.96
CA LEU A 53 -0.56 -8.32 14.81
C LEU A 53 -1.33 -7.00 14.98
N VAL A 54 -2.57 -7.07 15.43
CA VAL A 54 -3.41 -5.89 15.75
C VAL A 54 -2.73 -5.03 16.81
N LYS A 55 -2.34 -5.63 17.95
CA LYS A 55 -1.69 -4.94 19.06
C LYS A 55 -0.39 -4.25 18.62
N SER A 56 0.43 -4.98 17.89
CA SER A 56 1.71 -4.44 17.38
C SER A 56 1.49 -3.30 16.38
N THR A 57 0.47 -3.39 15.52
CA THR A 57 0.12 -2.33 14.58
C THR A 57 -0.33 -1.06 15.31
N TYR A 58 -1.17 -1.19 16.35
CA TYR A 58 -1.53 -0.04 17.20
C TYR A 58 -0.31 0.56 17.90
N GLY A 59 0.58 -0.26 18.45
CA GLY A 59 1.82 0.21 19.07
C GLY A 59 2.73 0.96 18.08
N ALA A 60 2.83 0.48 16.85
CA ALA A 60 3.54 1.19 15.80
C ALA A 60 2.90 2.55 15.47
N MET A 61 1.58 2.61 15.34
CA MET A 61 0.85 3.85 15.10
C MET A 61 1.00 4.86 16.25
N GLU A 62 0.96 4.38 17.50
CA GLU A 62 1.16 5.21 18.68
C GLU A 62 2.59 5.78 18.74
N LYS A 63 3.58 4.93 18.48
CA LYS A 63 5.00 5.31 18.58
C LYS A 63 5.45 6.23 17.45
N TYR A 64 4.99 5.97 16.21
CA TYR A 64 5.51 6.64 15.03
C TYR A 64 4.54 7.67 14.43
N GLY A 65 3.30 7.70 14.93
CA GLY A 65 2.28 8.64 14.48
C GLY A 65 1.47 8.14 13.29
N ILE A 66 0.40 8.85 13.01
CA ILE A 66 -0.55 8.59 11.94
C ILE A 66 -0.70 9.86 11.11
N TRP A 67 -0.87 9.67 9.80
CA TRP A 67 -1.12 10.72 8.84
C TRP A 67 -2.57 10.73 8.41
N ASP A 68 -3.16 11.92 8.40
CA ASP A 68 -4.45 12.15 7.76
C ASP A 68 -4.23 12.51 6.29
N TYR A 69 -4.91 11.78 5.42
CA TYR A 69 -4.94 12.08 4.02
C TYR A 69 -5.86 13.26 3.74
N ARG A 70 -5.35 14.28 3.08
CA ARG A 70 -6.09 15.50 2.77
C ARG A 70 -5.98 15.83 1.30
N ILE A 71 -7.11 16.13 0.68
CA ILE A 71 -7.16 16.67 -0.67
C ILE A 71 -7.22 18.18 -0.59
N GLY A 72 -6.22 18.84 -1.19
CA GLY A 72 -6.25 20.27 -1.48
C GLY A 72 -6.40 20.49 -2.97
N MET A 73 -7.30 21.38 -3.38
CA MET A 73 -7.48 21.69 -4.81
C MET A 73 -6.70 22.93 -5.26
N THR A 74 -6.42 23.87 -4.37
CA THR A 74 -5.59 25.07 -4.62
C THR A 74 -5.04 25.60 -3.29
N ASP A 75 -4.07 26.53 -3.36
CA ASP A 75 -3.45 27.15 -2.18
C ASP A 75 -4.46 27.88 -1.27
N ASP A 76 -5.61 28.30 -1.80
CA ASP A 76 -6.65 29.07 -1.10
C ASP A 76 -7.83 28.23 -0.63
N GLN A 77 -7.91 26.95 -1.02
CA GLN A 77 -9.02 26.08 -0.61
C GLN A 77 -8.70 25.34 0.67
N VAL A 78 -9.65 25.33 1.60
CA VAL A 78 -9.60 24.55 2.83
C VAL A 78 -9.40 23.07 2.44
N LYS A 79 -8.28 22.49 2.84
CA LYS A 79 -8.00 21.08 2.63
C LYS A 79 -9.09 20.26 3.31
N ARG A 80 -9.83 19.48 2.51
CA ARG A 80 -10.87 18.61 3.04
C ARG A 80 -10.23 17.39 3.70
N ASP A 81 -10.66 17.10 4.91
CA ASP A 81 -10.39 15.83 5.55
C ASP A 81 -11.11 14.73 4.75
N THR A 82 -10.38 13.69 4.38
CA THR A 82 -10.93 12.61 3.56
C THR A 82 -11.52 11.48 4.38
N GLY A 83 -11.39 11.53 5.69
CA GLY A 83 -11.73 10.41 6.57
C GLY A 83 -10.78 9.19 6.37
N TYR A 84 -9.61 9.42 5.78
CA TYR A 84 -8.63 8.39 5.44
C TYR A 84 -7.26 8.79 5.95
N GLY A 85 -6.52 7.84 6.49
CA GLY A 85 -5.18 8.07 7.03
C GLY A 85 -4.35 6.80 7.05
N GLY A 86 -3.18 6.89 7.66
CA GLY A 86 -2.31 5.73 7.79
C GLY A 86 -0.90 6.02 8.25
N ILE A 87 -0.07 5.01 8.15
CA ILE A 87 1.37 5.09 8.38
C ILE A 87 2.10 4.26 7.34
N GLY A 88 3.13 4.81 6.72
CA GLY A 88 3.97 4.10 5.75
C GLY A 88 4.74 2.95 6.38
N LEU A 89 4.75 1.81 5.72
CA LEU A 89 5.60 0.65 6.05
C LEU A 89 6.82 0.59 5.14
N THR A 90 6.74 1.24 3.99
CA THR A 90 7.87 1.49 3.10
C THR A 90 7.94 2.96 2.73
N TYR A 91 9.13 3.44 2.35
CA TYR A 91 9.37 4.84 2.01
C TYR A 91 10.43 4.98 0.93
N ASN A 92 10.54 6.19 0.38
CA ASN A 92 11.62 6.57 -0.53
C ASN A 92 12.62 7.48 0.20
N PRO A 93 13.85 7.04 0.46
CA PRO A 93 14.85 7.83 1.18
C PRO A 93 15.32 9.07 0.45
N ASP A 94 15.06 9.17 -0.86
CA ASP A 94 15.40 10.38 -1.63
C ASP A 94 14.51 11.59 -1.28
N HIS A 95 13.45 11.36 -0.50
CA HIS A 95 12.47 12.35 -0.07
C HIS A 95 12.37 12.38 1.45
N ASN A 96 13.45 12.81 2.11
CA ASN A 96 13.57 12.85 3.57
C ASN A 96 12.45 13.63 4.28
N GLU A 97 11.80 14.55 3.58
CA GLU A 97 10.70 15.36 4.13
C GLU A 97 9.43 14.54 4.35
N PHE A 98 9.35 13.36 3.74
CA PHE A 98 8.17 12.50 3.70
C PHE A 98 8.48 11.06 4.09
N GLU A 99 9.50 10.87 4.90
CA GLU A 99 9.84 9.55 5.43
C GLU A 99 8.62 8.89 6.08
N GLY A 100 8.34 7.66 5.70
CA GLY A 100 7.24 6.89 6.25
C GLY A 100 5.86 7.16 5.65
N THR A 101 5.74 8.10 4.70
CA THR A 101 4.50 8.38 4.00
C THR A 101 4.42 7.62 2.68
N ASP A 102 3.21 7.43 2.17
CA ASP A 102 3.05 6.89 0.84
C ASP A 102 3.06 7.99 -0.22
N ILE A 103 3.07 7.56 -1.47
CA ILE A 103 3.18 8.46 -2.60
C ILE A 103 2.02 9.47 -2.70
N HIS A 104 0.82 9.11 -2.26
CA HIS A 104 -0.33 10.02 -2.31
C HIS A 104 -0.20 11.15 -1.30
N GLU A 105 0.32 10.85 -0.14
CA GLU A 105 0.57 11.85 0.90
C GLU A 105 1.68 12.81 0.46
N GLN A 106 2.70 12.29 -0.22
CA GLN A 106 3.77 13.09 -0.79
C GLN A 106 3.29 14.02 -1.91
N VAL A 107 2.31 13.57 -2.69
CA VAL A 107 1.84 14.30 -3.88
C VAL A 107 0.72 15.27 -3.58
N GLN A 108 -0.18 14.95 -2.67
CA GLN A 108 -1.47 15.64 -2.55
C GLN A 108 -1.60 16.58 -1.36
N GLY A 109 -0.56 16.85 -0.63
CA GLY A 109 -0.62 17.87 0.38
C GLY A 109 0.09 17.58 1.67
N ASN A 110 -0.01 18.49 2.63
CA ASN A 110 0.61 18.37 3.93
C ASN A 110 -0.15 17.33 4.76
N PRO A 111 0.40 16.15 4.92
CA PRO A 111 -0.13 15.24 5.89
C PRO A 111 0.05 15.88 7.27
N ARG A 112 -0.85 15.62 8.19
CA ARG A 112 -0.68 16.01 9.57
C ARG A 112 -0.97 14.84 10.48
N PRO A 113 -0.31 14.81 11.65
CA PRO A 113 -0.60 13.79 12.64
C PRO A 113 -2.09 13.78 12.98
N ALA A 114 -2.70 12.62 13.02
CA ALA A 114 -4.05 12.47 13.51
C ALA A 114 -4.07 12.76 15.02
N GLN A 115 -5.01 13.59 15.46
CA GLN A 115 -5.43 13.79 16.85
C GLN A 115 -4.28 13.77 17.89
N GLY A 116 -3.25 14.58 17.67
CA GLY A 116 -2.16 14.76 18.66
C GLY A 116 -1.05 13.72 18.62
N LEU A 117 -1.14 12.70 17.80
CA LEU A 117 -0.02 11.80 17.55
C LEU A 117 1.04 12.52 16.72
N LYS A 118 2.29 12.34 17.08
CA LYS A 118 3.43 12.88 16.33
C LYS A 118 3.95 11.84 15.37
N ASN A 119 4.04 12.19 14.09
CA ASN A 119 4.77 11.38 13.14
C ASN A 119 6.24 11.83 13.10
N PRO A 120 7.18 10.99 13.57
CA PRO A 120 8.60 11.34 13.59
C PRO A 120 9.24 11.35 12.20
N PHE A 121 8.55 10.85 11.17
CA PHE A 121 9.07 10.74 9.81
C PHE A 121 8.85 11.96 8.94
N THR A 122 8.15 12.96 9.46
CA THR A 122 7.94 14.17 8.69
C THR A 122 8.42 15.40 9.43
N LYS A 123 9.29 16.09 8.78
CA LYS A 123 9.60 17.48 9.10
C LYS A 123 8.63 18.34 8.30
N LEU A 124 7.40 18.48 8.79
CA LEU A 124 6.46 19.45 8.20
C LEU A 124 7.08 20.83 8.29
N ASN A 125 7.28 21.45 7.15
CA ASN A 125 7.49 22.87 7.11
C ASN A 125 6.13 23.57 7.18
N PRO A 126 5.73 24.11 8.33
CA PRO A 126 4.41 24.73 8.50
C PRO A 126 4.21 25.99 7.66
N LYS A 127 5.26 26.52 7.05
CA LYS A 127 5.20 27.70 6.17
C LYS A 127 4.87 27.36 4.72
N GLU A 128 4.99 26.11 4.32
CA GLU A 128 4.75 25.67 2.96
C GLU A 128 3.45 24.85 2.89
N ASN A 129 2.34 25.54 2.94
CA ASN A 129 1.00 24.96 2.68
C ASN A 129 0.82 24.64 1.18
N LYS A 130 1.89 24.32 0.46
CA LYS A 130 1.84 24.07 -0.95
C LYS A 130 1.45 22.61 -1.24
N VAL A 131 0.54 22.46 -2.19
CA VAL A 131 0.35 21.19 -2.89
C VAL A 131 1.64 20.97 -3.69
N TYR A 132 2.44 20.02 -3.27
CA TYR A 132 3.62 19.66 -4.05
C TYR A 132 3.17 18.87 -5.28
N SER A 133 3.20 19.49 -6.44
CA SER A 133 3.30 18.74 -7.67
C SER A 133 4.72 18.16 -7.71
N LEU A 134 4.85 16.94 -7.20
CA LEU A 134 6.14 16.28 -7.22
C LEU A 134 6.52 15.91 -8.67
N PRO A 135 7.81 15.95 -9.01
CA PRO A 135 8.29 15.44 -10.29
C PRO A 135 7.82 14.01 -10.53
N ASN A 136 7.68 13.62 -11.77
CA ASN A 136 7.23 12.28 -12.16
C ASN A 136 7.95 11.11 -11.46
N SER A 137 9.20 11.29 -11.03
CA SER A 137 9.96 10.31 -10.24
C SER A 137 9.32 9.92 -8.91
N HIS A 138 8.45 10.77 -8.35
CA HIS A 138 7.77 10.49 -7.09
C HIS A 138 6.60 9.51 -7.24
N TYR A 139 6.10 9.31 -8.45
CA TYR A 139 5.10 8.29 -8.77
C TYR A 139 5.71 6.92 -9.05
N ASP A 140 7.01 6.78 -8.83
CA ASP A 140 7.69 5.51 -8.99
C ASP A 140 7.41 4.62 -7.78
N THR A 141 6.52 3.67 -7.94
CA THR A 141 6.15 2.69 -6.92
C THR A 141 7.36 1.93 -6.37
N TYR A 142 8.32 1.62 -7.22
CA TYR A 142 9.55 0.93 -6.82
C TYR A 142 10.52 1.81 -6.02
N ALA A 143 10.37 3.12 -6.08
CA ALA A 143 11.15 4.03 -5.23
C ALA A 143 10.76 3.89 -3.75
N LEU A 144 9.53 3.44 -3.45
CA LEU A 144 9.01 3.20 -2.09
C LEU A 144 9.33 1.77 -1.61
N SER A 145 10.60 1.38 -1.63
CA SER A 145 11.07 0.02 -1.35
C SER A 145 11.86 -0.13 -0.05
N TYR A 146 12.17 0.96 0.62
CA TYR A 146 12.89 0.91 1.90
C TYR A 146 11.92 0.74 3.07
N ARG A 147 12.29 -0.10 4.02
CA ARG A 147 11.48 -0.39 5.21
C ARG A 147 11.54 0.77 6.21
N THR A 148 10.37 1.23 6.66
CA THR A 148 10.30 2.22 7.76
C THR A 148 10.55 1.57 9.11
N PRO A 149 10.95 2.31 10.17
CA PRO A 149 10.99 1.78 11.52
C PRO A 149 9.63 1.24 12.02
N ALA A 150 8.51 1.78 11.55
CA ALA A 150 7.18 1.27 11.88
C ALA A 150 6.98 -0.16 11.37
N SER A 151 7.51 -0.48 10.19
CA SER A 151 7.44 -1.82 9.60
C SER A 151 8.33 -2.86 10.31
N GLN A 152 9.18 -2.44 11.23
CA GLN A 152 10.06 -3.31 12.02
C GLN A 152 9.56 -3.46 13.47
N PHE A 153 8.36 -2.93 13.77
CA PHE A 153 7.86 -2.87 15.13
C PHE A 153 7.31 -4.23 15.61
N GLU A 154 7.89 -4.79 16.63
CA GLU A 154 7.45 -6.01 17.37
C GLU A 154 6.92 -7.14 16.46
N TYR A 155 5.67 -7.61 16.69
CA TYR A 155 5.07 -8.70 15.91
C TYR A 155 4.76 -8.30 14.47
N LEU A 156 4.42 -7.03 14.22
CA LEU A 156 4.26 -6.51 12.85
C LEU A 156 5.56 -6.71 12.05
N GLY A 157 6.70 -6.38 12.65
CA GLY A 157 8.01 -6.61 12.03
C GLY A 157 8.25 -8.08 11.72
N LYS A 158 8.02 -8.97 12.69
CA LYS A 158 8.17 -10.43 12.50
C LYS A 158 7.27 -10.96 11.38
N PHE A 159 6.02 -10.51 11.31
CA PHE A 159 5.10 -10.89 10.25
C PHE A 159 5.62 -10.43 8.87
N LEU A 160 6.04 -9.19 8.76
CA LEU A 160 6.54 -8.63 7.50
C LEU A 160 7.88 -9.26 7.07
N ASP A 161 8.72 -9.69 8.02
CA ASP A 161 9.99 -10.38 7.76
C ASP A 161 9.78 -11.80 7.19
N CYS A 162 8.58 -12.37 7.34
CA CYS A 162 8.22 -13.63 6.69
C CYS A 162 7.93 -13.48 5.18
N CYS A 163 7.69 -12.27 4.69
CA CYS A 163 7.43 -12.03 3.28
C CYS A 163 8.68 -12.30 2.44
N LYS A 164 8.52 -13.04 1.35
CA LYS A 164 9.63 -13.49 0.51
C LYS A 164 9.99 -12.52 -0.62
N ARG A 165 9.10 -11.59 -0.93
CA ARG A 165 9.32 -10.63 -2.00
C ARG A 165 9.53 -9.23 -1.45
N THR A 166 10.20 -8.40 -2.24
CA THR A 166 10.43 -7.00 -1.88
C THR A 166 9.10 -6.27 -1.71
N MET A 167 8.90 -5.71 -0.53
CA MET A 167 7.76 -4.83 -0.29
C MET A 167 7.98 -3.46 -0.94
N ILE A 168 6.94 -2.98 -1.61
CA ILE A 168 6.90 -1.67 -2.23
C ILE A 168 5.58 -0.98 -1.88
N ARG A 169 5.60 0.33 -1.69
CA ARG A 169 4.39 1.15 -1.44
C ARG A 169 3.41 0.51 -0.45
N SER A 170 3.94 0.02 0.66
CA SER A 170 3.18 -0.67 1.71
C SER A 170 2.85 0.27 2.86
N ALA A 171 1.66 0.15 3.44
CA ALA A 171 1.20 1.01 4.53
C ALA A 171 0.16 0.31 5.42
N VAL A 172 0.03 0.81 6.65
CA VAL A 172 -1.22 0.66 7.42
C VAL A 172 -2.18 1.73 6.94
N ARG A 173 -3.43 1.35 6.64
CA ARG A 173 -4.47 2.28 6.21
C ARG A 173 -5.63 2.31 7.18
N ILE A 174 -6.17 3.52 7.41
CA ILE A 174 -7.27 3.78 8.31
C ILE A 174 -8.39 4.48 7.54
N ILE A 175 -9.61 3.95 7.66
CA ILE A 175 -10.82 4.67 7.31
C ILE A 175 -11.49 5.06 8.64
N TYR A 176 -11.59 6.36 8.90
CA TYR A 176 -12.15 6.89 10.13
C TYR A 176 -13.67 6.84 10.09
N ALA A 177 -14.28 6.20 11.10
CA ALA A 177 -15.72 6.03 11.19
C ALA A 177 -16.49 7.32 11.46
N ASP A 178 -15.81 8.30 12.06
CA ASP A 178 -16.38 9.56 12.58
C ASP A 178 -16.07 10.78 11.70
N ARG A 179 -15.48 10.57 10.54
CA ARG A 179 -15.06 11.65 9.64
C ARG A 179 -15.77 11.59 8.30
N PRO A 180 -15.97 12.74 7.64
CA PRO A 180 -16.50 12.77 6.28
C PRO A 180 -15.56 12.04 5.31
N GLY A 181 -16.15 11.38 4.33
CA GLY A 181 -15.43 10.64 3.31
C GLY A 181 -15.43 11.31 1.94
N GLN A 182 -14.84 10.62 0.98
CA GLN A 182 -14.75 11.09 -0.41
C GLN A 182 -15.76 10.44 -1.34
N VAL A 183 -16.51 9.47 -0.86
CA VAL A 183 -17.36 8.60 -1.71
C VAL A 183 -18.77 9.16 -1.76
N GLY A 184 -19.20 9.55 -2.98
CA GLY A 184 -20.57 9.92 -3.38
C GLY A 184 -21.37 10.84 -2.44
N ASP A 185 -21.54 10.44 -1.21
CA ASP A 185 -22.04 11.25 -0.11
C ASP A 185 -20.84 11.73 0.71
N GLU A 186 -20.64 13.04 0.83
CA GLU A 186 -19.54 13.67 1.59
C GLU A 186 -19.53 13.31 3.09
N LYS A 187 -20.57 12.64 3.57
CA LYS A 187 -20.72 12.22 4.97
C LYS A 187 -20.11 10.84 5.26
N LEU A 188 -19.82 10.04 4.25
CA LEU A 188 -19.30 8.69 4.43
C LEU A 188 -17.78 8.67 4.35
N ALA A 189 -17.14 8.00 5.31
CA ALA A 189 -15.70 7.78 5.29
C ALA A 189 -15.32 6.80 4.18
N GLY A 190 -14.21 7.10 3.49
CA GLY A 190 -13.74 6.18 2.45
C GLY A 190 -12.79 6.80 1.44
N VAL A 191 -12.46 5.98 0.47
CA VAL A 191 -11.62 6.31 -0.68
C VAL A 191 -12.49 6.27 -1.93
N ARG A 192 -12.46 7.36 -2.73
CA ARG A 192 -13.27 7.43 -3.95
C ARG A 192 -12.79 6.44 -5.01
N TRP A 193 -13.60 6.30 -6.04
CA TRP A 193 -13.30 5.51 -7.23
C TRP A 193 -11.95 5.89 -7.82
N HIS A 194 -11.06 4.91 -7.94
CA HIS A 194 -9.72 5.07 -8.48
C HIS A 194 -9.22 3.76 -9.07
N ARG A 195 -8.09 3.82 -9.73
CA ARG A 195 -7.29 2.68 -10.17
C ARG A 195 -5.91 2.83 -9.53
N ASP A 196 -5.35 1.73 -9.10
CA ASP A 196 -3.96 1.64 -8.68
C ASP A 196 -3.11 1.01 -9.80
N GLU A 197 -1.85 0.72 -9.51
CA GLU A 197 -0.96 0.04 -10.44
C GLU A 197 -1.45 -1.37 -10.76
N SER A 198 -1.04 -1.88 -11.93
CA SER A 198 -1.28 -3.27 -12.30
C SER A 198 -0.57 -4.22 -11.31
N MET A 199 -1.09 -5.42 -11.15
CA MET A 199 -0.47 -6.42 -10.28
C MET A 199 0.93 -6.85 -10.73
N PHE A 200 1.28 -6.63 -11.99
CA PHE A 200 2.63 -6.89 -12.49
C PHE A 200 3.64 -5.89 -11.95
N GLU A 201 3.21 -4.66 -11.75
CA GLU A 201 4.00 -3.61 -11.14
C GLU A 201 3.97 -3.72 -9.61
N ASN A 202 2.78 -3.88 -9.04
CA ASN A 202 2.56 -3.88 -7.61
C ASN A 202 1.45 -4.85 -7.21
N LEU A 203 1.82 -6.08 -6.88
CA LEU A 203 0.85 -7.04 -6.35
C LEU A 203 0.37 -6.57 -4.97
N ARG A 204 -0.91 -6.20 -4.88
CA ARG A 204 -1.53 -5.74 -3.64
C ARG A 204 -2.12 -6.88 -2.84
N VAL A 205 -1.79 -6.89 -1.54
CA VAL A 205 -2.41 -7.77 -0.55
C VAL A 205 -2.97 -6.90 0.57
N ASN A 206 -4.27 -7.02 0.83
CA ASN A 206 -4.95 -6.27 1.88
C ASN A 206 -5.33 -7.23 3.01
N ILE A 207 -4.93 -6.87 4.23
CA ILE A 207 -5.21 -7.65 5.44
C ILE A 207 -5.98 -6.77 6.42
N PRO A 208 -7.31 -6.89 6.47
CA PRO A 208 -8.12 -6.20 7.48
C PRO A 208 -7.74 -6.67 8.87
N LEU A 209 -7.36 -5.73 9.73
CA LEU A 209 -7.04 -5.97 11.14
C LEU A 209 -8.22 -5.66 12.04
N VAL A 210 -8.85 -4.52 11.79
CA VAL A 210 -10.06 -4.05 12.47
C VAL A 210 -11.04 -3.62 11.41
N THR A 211 -12.22 -4.20 11.39
CA THR A 211 -13.25 -3.91 10.40
C THR A 211 -14.65 -4.13 10.97
N ASP A 212 -15.66 -3.72 10.22
CA ASP A 212 -17.09 -3.91 10.50
C ASP A 212 -17.78 -4.19 9.16
N PRO A 213 -18.87 -4.98 9.10
CA PRO A 213 -19.64 -5.25 7.88
C PRO A 213 -20.12 -4.01 7.12
N ILE A 214 -20.14 -2.86 7.78
CA ILE A 214 -20.45 -1.57 7.18
C ILE A 214 -19.39 -1.13 6.16
N PHE A 215 -18.12 -1.49 6.39
CA PHE A 215 -17.04 -1.19 5.46
C PHE A 215 -16.98 -2.19 4.32
N VAL A 216 -17.01 -1.68 3.10
CA VAL A 216 -16.99 -2.50 1.90
C VAL A 216 -15.92 -2.05 0.92
N LEU A 217 -15.49 -3.01 0.10
CA LEU A 217 -14.79 -2.82 -1.16
C LEU A 217 -15.82 -2.94 -2.28
N GLU A 218 -15.86 -2.00 -3.18
CA GLU A 218 -16.67 -2.09 -4.39
C GLU A 218 -15.78 -1.96 -5.62
N GLN A 219 -16.00 -2.81 -6.60
CA GLN A 219 -15.31 -2.80 -7.89
C GLN A 219 -16.34 -2.61 -9.00
N GLU A 220 -15.96 -1.87 -10.04
CA GLU A 220 -16.85 -1.59 -11.17
C GLU A 220 -17.44 -2.88 -11.76
N GLY A 221 -18.77 -2.93 -11.82
CA GLY A 221 -19.51 -4.10 -12.33
C GLY A 221 -19.74 -5.23 -11.34
N TYR A 222 -19.35 -5.06 -10.06
CA TYR A 222 -19.52 -6.07 -9.03
C TYR A 222 -20.20 -5.50 -7.78
N PRO A 223 -20.94 -6.33 -7.02
CA PRO A 223 -21.55 -5.88 -5.77
C PRO A 223 -20.47 -5.54 -4.72
N PRO A 224 -20.77 -4.60 -3.80
CA PRO A 224 -19.89 -4.31 -2.67
C PRO A 224 -19.68 -5.55 -1.79
N GLU A 225 -18.43 -5.77 -1.40
CA GLU A 225 -18.01 -6.91 -0.59
C GLU A 225 -17.35 -6.43 0.72
N HIS A 226 -17.72 -7.08 1.84
CA HIS A 226 -17.03 -6.89 3.11
C HIS A 226 -15.75 -7.74 3.16
N LEU A 227 -14.65 -7.12 3.55
CA LEU A 227 -13.39 -7.82 3.78
C LEU A 227 -13.24 -8.10 5.28
N GLU A 228 -13.33 -9.36 5.65
CA GLU A 228 -13.32 -9.85 7.04
C GLU A 228 -11.90 -9.77 7.65
N ALA A 229 -11.82 -9.45 8.96
CA ALA A 229 -10.58 -9.52 9.69
C ALA A 229 -10.06 -10.97 9.82
N GLY A 230 -8.73 -11.13 9.84
CA GLY A 230 -8.11 -12.46 9.94
C GLY A 230 -7.92 -13.17 8.59
N TYR A 231 -8.28 -12.50 7.49
CA TYR A 231 -8.03 -12.99 6.13
C TYR A 231 -7.15 -12.01 5.37
N ALA A 232 -6.40 -12.52 4.40
CA ALA A 232 -5.72 -11.72 3.40
C ALA A 232 -6.50 -11.74 2.08
N TYR A 233 -6.52 -10.61 1.38
CA TYR A 233 -7.25 -10.45 0.12
C TYR A 233 -6.36 -9.84 -0.95
N SER A 234 -6.54 -10.32 -2.19
CA SER A 234 -5.88 -9.73 -3.36
C SER A 234 -6.86 -9.67 -4.54
N TRP A 235 -6.84 -8.57 -5.28
CA TRP A 235 -7.65 -8.34 -6.48
C TRP A 235 -6.88 -7.53 -7.51
N ASP A 236 -7.43 -7.42 -8.72
CA ASP A 236 -6.86 -6.57 -9.77
C ASP A 236 -7.11 -5.10 -9.46
N THR A 237 -6.09 -4.43 -8.97
CA THR A 237 -6.17 -3.03 -8.54
C THR A 237 -6.18 -2.03 -9.70
N ASP A 238 -5.89 -2.45 -10.92
CA ASP A 238 -6.11 -1.67 -12.14
C ASP A 238 -7.57 -1.64 -12.60
N LEU A 239 -8.46 -2.46 -12.01
CA LEU A 239 -9.90 -2.29 -12.12
C LEU A 239 -10.35 -1.10 -11.26
N LEU A 240 -11.31 -0.33 -11.79
CA LEU A 240 -11.89 0.80 -11.06
C LEU A 240 -12.54 0.29 -9.76
N HIS A 241 -12.12 0.83 -8.63
CA HIS A 241 -12.60 0.39 -7.32
C HIS A 241 -12.64 1.53 -6.30
N CYS A 242 -13.39 1.31 -5.22
CA CYS A 242 -13.46 2.19 -4.05
C CYS A 242 -13.63 1.38 -2.77
N ALA A 243 -13.35 1.99 -1.63
CA ALA A 243 -13.59 1.40 -0.31
C ALA A 243 -14.23 2.45 0.59
N TYR A 244 -15.35 2.12 1.23
CA TYR A 244 -16.13 3.09 2.00
C TYR A 244 -16.96 2.45 3.11
N ALA A 245 -17.48 3.29 4.01
CA ALA A 245 -18.49 2.91 4.98
C ALA A 245 -19.90 3.19 4.40
N LYS A 246 -20.80 2.21 4.41
CA LYS A 246 -22.19 2.39 3.96
C LYS A 246 -23.01 3.30 4.85
N GLU A 247 -22.65 3.38 6.11
CA GLU A 247 -23.27 4.22 7.14
C GLU A 247 -22.24 4.54 8.24
N HIS A 248 -22.62 5.25 9.28
CA HIS A 248 -21.74 5.52 10.40
C HIS A 248 -21.31 4.21 11.08
N ALA A 249 -20.02 3.95 11.06
CA ALA A 249 -19.44 2.76 11.65
C ALA A 249 -19.12 2.98 13.14
N PRO A 250 -19.26 1.96 14.00
CA PRO A 250 -18.99 2.06 15.43
C PRO A 250 -17.50 2.20 15.76
N LYS A 251 -16.63 1.85 14.83
CA LYS A 251 -15.18 1.89 14.97
C LYS A 251 -14.49 2.11 13.63
N HIS A 252 -13.22 2.58 13.68
CA HIS A 252 -12.41 2.76 12.49
C HIS A 252 -12.10 1.42 11.82
N ARG A 253 -11.98 1.43 10.50
CA ARG A 253 -11.39 0.31 9.76
C ARG A 253 -9.88 0.50 9.71
N ILE A 254 -9.12 -0.54 10.08
CA ILE A 254 -7.67 -0.57 10.01
C ILE A 254 -7.24 -1.80 9.23
N HIS A 255 -6.41 -1.63 8.21
CA HIS A 255 -5.87 -2.74 7.44
C HIS A 255 -4.41 -2.53 7.05
N LEU A 256 -3.68 -3.61 6.88
CA LEU A 256 -2.40 -3.60 6.18
C LEU A 256 -2.69 -3.61 4.68
N MET A 257 -2.13 -2.66 3.97
CA MET A 257 -2.09 -2.64 2.52
C MET A 257 -0.64 -2.90 2.11
N LEU A 258 -0.36 -4.14 1.74
CA LEU A 258 0.98 -4.58 1.36
C LEU A 258 1.10 -4.60 -0.15
N GLY A 259 2.13 -4.00 -0.68
CA GLY A 259 2.51 -4.04 -2.07
C GLY A 259 3.79 -4.85 -2.25
N PHE A 260 3.88 -5.63 -3.32
CA PHE A 260 5.04 -6.46 -3.60
C PHE A 260 5.50 -6.33 -5.05
N SER A 261 6.81 -6.22 -5.20
CA SER A 261 7.48 -6.49 -6.47
C SER A 261 7.65 -8.00 -6.62
N CYS A 262 6.91 -8.60 -7.56
CA CYS A 262 6.92 -10.06 -7.71
C CYS A 262 8.10 -10.58 -8.51
N TRP A 263 8.62 -9.79 -9.45
CA TRP A 263 9.62 -10.21 -10.42
C TRP A 263 11.01 -9.64 -10.21
N TRP A 264 11.12 -8.67 -9.27
CA TRP A 264 12.36 -7.99 -8.96
C TRP A 264 12.58 -7.99 -7.46
N ASP A 265 13.76 -8.33 -7.02
CA ASP A 265 14.18 -8.26 -5.64
C ASP A 265 15.12 -7.07 -5.44
N PHE A 266 14.93 -6.35 -4.35
CA PHE A 266 15.70 -5.16 -4.01
C PHE A 266 16.59 -5.41 -2.80
N ASP A 267 17.86 -5.08 -2.93
CA ASP A 267 18.79 -5.02 -1.81
C ASP A 267 18.92 -3.58 -1.31
N GLU A 268 18.34 -3.31 -0.14
CA GLU A 268 18.36 -1.97 0.48
C GLU A 268 19.77 -1.45 0.73
N LYS A 269 20.75 -2.34 0.98
CA LYS A 269 22.14 -1.96 1.31
C LYS A 269 22.90 -1.48 0.10
N SER A 270 22.75 -2.15 -1.02
CA SER A 270 23.43 -1.80 -2.27
C SER A 270 22.62 -0.87 -3.16
N GLY A 271 21.30 -0.75 -2.93
CA GLY A 271 20.39 -0.02 -3.80
C GLY A 271 20.17 -0.70 -5.16
N VAL A 272 20.42 -2.00 -5.25
CA VAL A 272 20.36 -2.76 -6.50
C VAL A 272 19.09 -3.57 -6.60
N TRP A 273 18.40 -3.43 -7.73
CA TRP A 273 17.31 -4.30 -8.15
C TRP A 273 17.84 -5.46 -8.99
N THR A 274 17.42 -6.67 -8.68
CA THR A 274 17.80 -7.89 -9.39
C THR A 274 16.58 -8.63 -9.88
N GLN A 275 16.57 -8.97 -11.17
CA GLN A 275 15.55 -9.84 -11.75
C GLN A 275 15.62 -11.22 -11.09
N ASN A 276 14.48 -11.70 -10.58
CA ASN A 276 14.42 -13.02 -9.94
C ASN A 276 13.95 -14.11 -10.90
N GLU A 277 13.91 -15.36 -10.42
CA GLU A 277 13.58 -16.57 -11.18
C GLU A 277 12.12 -16.60 -11.70
N PHE A 278 11.22 -15.80 -11.11
CA PHE A 278 9.81 -15.75 -11.50
C PHE A 278 9.53 -14.79 -12.66
N PHE A 279 10.51 -13.98 -13.02
CA PHE A 279 10.34 -12.97 -14.07
C PHE A 279 9.89 -13.61 -15.39
N GLY A 280 8.69 -13.26 -15.83
CA GLY A 280 8.12 -13.78 -17.06
C GLY A 280 7.80 -15.27 -17.06
N GLN A 281 7.95 -15.95 -15.92
CA GLN A 281 7.68 -17.38 -15.77
C GLN A 281 6.40 -17.65 -14.98
N LYS A 282 6.10 -16.81 -14.02
CA LYS A 282 4.97 -17.01 -13.10
C LYS A 282 4.17 -15.72 -12.90
N HIS A 283 2.85 -15.86 -13.03
CA HIS A 283 1.94 -14.73 -12.82
C HIS A 283 1.93 -14.30 -11.33
N PRO A 284 1.87 -12.99 -10.99
CA PRO A 284 1.89 -12.53 -9.61
C PRO A 284 0.82 -13.16 -8.70
N LYS A 285 -0.40 -13.35 -9.20
CA LYS A 285 -1.45 -14.06 -8.44
C LYS A 285 -1.09 -15.53 -8.16
N ASP A 286 -0.48 -16.22 -9.11
CA ASP A 286 -0.04 -17.61 -8.92
C ASP A 286 1.09 -17.67 -7.89
N MET A 287 2.00 -16.70 -7.89
CA MET A 287 3.02 -16.58 -6.85
C MET A 287 2.42 -16.40 -5.45
N LEU A 288 1.34 -15.62 -5.34
CA LEU A 288 0.63 -15.46 -4.07
C LEU A 288 -0.04 -16.76 -3.63
N VAL A 289 -0.74 -17.44 -4.54
CA VAL A 289 -1.41 -18.72 -4.27
C VAL A 289 -0.43 -19.81 -3.84
N ASP A 290 0.74 -19.86 -4.45
CA ASP A 290 1.77 -20.87 -4.15
C ASP A 290 2.67 -20.48 -2.94
N GLY A 291 2.41 -19.35 -2.30
CA GLY A 291 3.16 -18.90 -1.12
C GLY A 291 4.56 -18.37 -1.42
N ASP A 292 4.82 -17.94 -2.65
CA ASP A 292 6.10 -17.34 -3.05
C ASP A 292 6.22 -15.87 -2.64
N VAL A 293 5.12 -15.26 -2.24
CA VAL A 293 5.07 -13.86 -1.77
C VAL A 293 4.93 -13.79 -0.26
N ILE A 294 3.82 -14.31 0.27
CA ILE A 294 3.55 -14.44 1.70
C ILE A 294 3.36 -15.92 2.00
N PRO A 295 4.32 -16.57 2.67
CA PRO A 295 4.21 -18.00 2.98
C PRO A 295 3.11 -18.26 4.01
N GLY A 296 2.48 -19.44 3.92
CA GLY A 296 1.48 -19.91 4.88
C GLY A 296 0.08 -19.37 4.66
N LEU A 297 -0.17 -18.56 3.64
CA LEU A 297 -1.52 -18.23 3.19
C LEU A 297 -2.21 -19.48 2.61
N GLN A 298 -3.48 -19.67 2.95
CA GLN A 298 -4.28 -20.79 2.44
C GLN A 298 -5.51 -20.24 1.72
N LEU A 299 -5.59 -20.49 0.42
CA LEU A 299 -6.74 -20.06 -0.39
C LEU A 299 -8.01 -20.71 0.12
N THR A 300 -9.09 -19.94 0.27
CA THR A 300 -10.38 -20.37 0.83
C THR A 300 -11.47 -20.40 -0.23
#